data_1203a46cf016f0f823dd125b9f482b03
#
_entry.id   1203a46cf016f0f823dd125b9f482b03
#
_cell.length_a   1.000
_cell.length_b   1.000
_cell.length_c   1.000
_cell.angle_alpha   90.00
_cell.angle_beta   90.00
_cell.angle_gamma   90.00
#
_symmetry.space_group_name_H-M   'P 1'
#
loop_
_entity.id
_entity.type
_entity.pdbx_description
1 polymer ?
#
loop_
_entity_poly.entity_id
_entity_poly.type
_entity_poly.pdbx_seq_one_letter_code
_entity_poly.pdbx_strand_id
1 'polypeptide(L)'
;MKRNTLYSIIVLIVLAIVAYFALHREGEISSTGSSGTMLASYDSTAVDRLVFVSATGTVVLEKEAGTWMLTSPFKYRADEASVTSAVGNGRSIELKSLVSTNPEKQKLFQVDSSGTRVQVYEKRNLKASFYVGKASSSFTETYVRLEGSNEVHLAAGMLSTYFNKQPKDW
;
A
#
# COMPACT_ATOMS: atom_id res chain seq x y z
N MET A 1 -40.55 25.46 34.23
CA MET A 1 -40.36 25.18 32.79
C MET A 1 -41.42 24.21 32.34
N LYS A 2 -42.15 24.50 31.23
CA LYS A 2 -43.20 23.60 30.74
C LYS A 2 -42.53 22.33 30.18
N ARG A 3 -43.11 21.16 30.51
CA ARG A 3 -42.58 19.82 30.12
C ARG A 3 -42.20 19.72 28.64
N ASN A 4 -42.89 20.45 27.76
CA ASN A 4 -42.62 20.52 26.33
C ASN A 4 -41.31 21.26 25.99
N THR A 5 -40.92 22.26 26.78
CA THR A 5 -39.66 23.00 26.59
C THR A 5 -38.46 22.11 26.94
N LEU A 6 -38.58 21.23 27.92
CA LEU A 6 -37.52 20.27 28.26
C LEU A 6 -37.29 19.25 27.15
N TYR A 7 -38.37 18.72 26.54
CA TYR A 7 -38.25 17.81 25.40
C TYR A 7 -37.63 18.48 24.19
N SER A 8 -37.99 19.74 23.89
CA SER A 8 -37.37 20.49 22.79
C SER A 8 -35.86 20.70 22.98
N ILE A 9 -35.41 20.96 24.20
CA ILE A 9 -33.96 21.10 24.49
C ILE A 9 -33.24 19.78 24.32
N ILE A 10 -33.82 18.67 24.80
CA ILE A 10 -33.21 17.33 24.63
C ILE A 10 -33.07 16.96 23.17
N VAL A 11 -34.10 17.20 22.35
CA VAL A 11 -34.07 16.94 20.93
C VAL A 11 -32.98 17.77 20.21
N LEU A 12 -32.83 19.04 20.63
CA LEU A 12 -31.83 19.93 20.06
C LEU A 12 -30.39 19.49 20.41
N ILE A 13 -30.17 19.01 21.64
CA ILE A 13 -28.88 18.44 22.08
C ILE A 13 -28.56 17.15 21.31
N VAL A 14 -29.54 16.26 21.12
CA VAL A 14 -29.36 15.03 20.34
C VAL A 14 -29.03 15.35 18.89
N LEU A 15 -29.72 16.29 18.27
CA LEU A 15 -29.43 16.74 16.90
C LEU A 15 -28.04 17.40 16.80
N ALA A 16 -27.61 18.18 17.80
CA ALA A 16 -26.28 18.76 17.83
C ALA A 16 -25.18 17.68 17.97
N ILE A 17 -25.42 16.65 18.78
CA ILE A 17 -24.49 15.51 18.91
C ILE A 17 -24.42 14.71 17.60
N VAL A 18 -25.55 14.44 16.97
CA VAL A 18 -25.60 13.73 15.67
C VAL A 18 -24.89 14.56 14.59
N ALA A 19 -25.14 15.87 14.53
CA ALA A 19 -24.47 16.77 13.61
C ALA A 19 -22.96 16.85 13.90
N TYR A 20 -22.55 16.92 15.17
CA TYR A 20 -21.15 16.88 15.59
C TYR A 20 -20.46 15.59 15.12
N PHE A 21 -21.07 14.43 15.35
CA PHE A 21 -20.53 13.14 14.89
C PHE A 21 -20.59 12.99 13.36
N ALA A 22 -21.58 13.58 12.69
CA ALA A 22 -21.66 13.58 11.22
C ALA A 22 -20.59 14.47 10.58
N LEU A 23 -20.32 15.62 11.21
CA LEU A 23 -19.29 16.58 10.74
C LEU A 23 -17.86 16.17 11.15
N HIS A 24 -17.70 15.38 12.25
CA HIS A 24 -16.42 14.85 12.71
C HIS A 24 -16.19 13.39 12.35
N ARG A 25 -17.11 12.76 11.61
CA ARG A 25 -16.75 11.62 10.80
C ARG A 25 -15.93 12.17 9.63
N GLU A 26 -14.66 12.37 9.86
CA GLU A 26 -13.63 12.33 8.83
C GLU A 26 -13.57 10.91 8.25
N GLY A 27 -14.65 10.52 7.59
CA GLY A 27 -14.62 9.57 6.52
C GLY A 27 -14.29 10.40 5.30
N GLU A 28 -13.03 10.55 5.00
CA GLU A 28 -12.57 11.14 3.75
C GLU A 28 -13.21 10.42 2.57
N ILE A 29 -14.35 10.94 2.14
CA ILE A 29 -14.77 10.76 0.75
C ILE A 29 -14.05 11.90 0.01
N SER A 30 -12.75 11.82 -0.09
CA SER A 30 -11.99 12.58 -1.07
C SER A 30 -12.15 11.90 -2.43
N SER A 31 -13.30 12.10 -3.04
CA SER A 31 -13.47 11.95 -4.48
C SER A 31 -12.87 13.16 -5.21
N THR A 32 -11.62 13.45 -4.93
CA THR A 32 -10.82 14.31 -5.78
C THR A 32 -9.74 13.41 -6.34
N GLY A 33 -9.67 13.30 -7.67
CA GLY A 33 -8.59 12.58 -8.33
C GLY A 33 -7.26 13.08 -7.78
N SER A 34 -6.70 12.32 -6.83
CA SER A 34 -5.46 12.65 -6.15
C SER A 34 -4.30 12.32 -7.08
N SER A 35 -4.08 13.18 -8.06
CA SER A 35 -2.80 13.23 -8.76
C SER A 35 -1.76 13.66 -7.73
N GLY A 36 -0.87 12.75 -7.34
CA GLY A 36 0.27 13.06 -6.50
C GLY A 36 0.35 12.40 -5.12
N THR A 37 -0.64 11.59 -4.71
CA THR A 37 -0.51 10.83 -3.45
C THR A 37 0.38 9.60 -3.68
N MET A 38 1.45 9.49 -2.91
CA MET A 38 2.33 8.32 -2.96
C MET A 38 1.73 7.15 -2.18
N LEU A 39 1.84 5.93 -2.72
CA LEU A 39 1.39 4.70 -2.05
C LEU A 39 2.16 4.46 -0.75
N ALA A 40 3.45 4.77 -0.74
CA ALA A 40 4.35 4.59 0.40
C ALA A 40 5.38 5.72 0.46
N SER A 41 5.82 6.04 1.67
CA SER A 41 6.88 7.02 1.91
C SER A 41 7.93 6.43 2.85
N TYR A 42 9.18 6.38 2.38
CA TYR A 42 10.32 5.90 3.16
C TYR A 42 11.63 6.50 2.63
N ASP A 43 12.67 6.48 3.46
CA ASP A 43 14.01 6.91 3.06
C ASP A 43 14.74 5.76 2.36
N SER A 44 14.89 5.87 1.03
CA SER A 44 15.55 4.85 0.21
C SER A 44 17.00 4.55 0.64
N THR A 45 17.67 5.50 1.27
CA THR A 45 19.06 5.34 1.75
C THR A 45 19.13 4.57 3.06
N ALA A 46 18.06 4.61 3.85
CA ALA A 46 17.94 3.94 5.14
C ALA A 46 17.34 2.51 5.04
N VAL A 47 16.87 2.13 3.85
CA VAL A 47 16.31 0.78 3.63
C VAL A 47 17.42 -0.26 3.79
N ASP A 48 17.17 -1.23 4.68
CA ASP A 48 18.11 -2.32 5.01
C ASP A 48 17.53 -3.72 4.79
N ARG A 49 16.20 -3.83 4.55
CA ARG A 49 15.55 -5.11 4.27
C ARG A 49 14.31 -4.92 3.37
N LEU A 50 14.14 -5.85 2.44
CA LEU A 50 12.95 -6.01 1.60
C LEU A 50 12.43 -7.43 1.73
N VAL A 51 11.11 -7.57 1.76
CA VAL A 51 10.44 -8.88 1.76
C VAL A 51 9.37 -8.87 0.67
N PHE A 52 9.44 -9.85 -0.21
CA PHE A 52 8.45 -10.08 -1.26
C PHE A 52 7.76 -11.40 -0.99
N VAL A 53 6.46 -11.36 -0.81
CA VAL A 53 5.64 -12.57 -0.61
C VAL A 53 4.68 -12.70 -1.77
N SER A 54 4.77 -13.80 -2.50
CA SER A 54 3.92 -14.12 -3.64
C SER A 54 3.43 -15.57 -3.57
N ALA A 55 2.57 -15.96 -4.49
CA ALA A 55 2.11 -17.35 -4.59
C ALA A 55 3.24 -18.35 -4.85
N THR A 56 4.38 -17.90 -5.41
CA THR A 56 5.55 -18.73 -5.72
C THR A 56 6.55 -18.84 -4.57
N GLY A 57 6.33 -18.09 -3.48
CA GLY A 57 7.19 -18.14 -2.29
C GLY A 57 7.57 -16.76 -1.75
N THR A 58 8.50 -16.79 -0.81
CA THR A 58 9.00 -15.59 -0.14
C THR A 58 10.45 -15.33 -0.54
N VAL A 59 10.73 -14.12 -0.97
CA VAL A 59 12.08 -13.60 -1.23
C VAL A 59 12.42 -12.58 -0.15
N VAL A 60 13.58 -12.73 0.47
CA VAL A 60 14.08 -11.78 1.47
C VAL A 60 15.44 -11.28 1.01
N LEU A 61 15.56 -9.96 0.93
CA LEU A 61 16.79 -9.25 0.66
C LEU A 61 17.17 -8.45 1.91
N GLU A 62 18.42 -8.59 2.35
CA GLU A 62 18.93 -7.89 3.53
C GLU A 62 20.30 -7.26 3.23
N LYS A 63 20.56 -6.11 3.82
CA LYS A 63 21.84 -5.41 3.70
C LYS A 63 22.76 -5.89 4.81
N GLU A 64 23.76 -6.70 4.47
CA GLU A 64 24.78 -7.21 5.38
C GLU A 64 26.12 -6.48 5.12
N ALA A 65 26.66 -5.77 6.12
CA ALA A 65 27.90 -5.02 6.00
C ALA A 65 27.96 -4.12 4.74
N GLY A 66 26.83 -3.50 4.38
CA GLY A 66 26.74 -2.59 3.23
C GLY A 66 26.42 -3.26 1.90
N THR A 67 26.44 -4.59 1.82
CA THR A 67 26.15 -5.36 0.60
C THR A 67 24.78 -5.99 0.67
N TRP A 68 24.03 -5.93 -0.42
CA TRP A 68 22.73 -6.59 -0.50
C TRP A 68 22.89 -8.11 -0.72
N MET A 69 22.23 -8.87 0.13
CA MET A 69 22.21 -10.33 0.10
C MET A 69 20.77 -10.83 -0.05
N LEU A 70 20.54 -11.78 -0.92
CA LEU A 70 19.37 -12.64 -0.84
C LEU A 70 19.59 -13.58 0.34
N THR A 71 18.66 -13.61 1.31
CA THR A 71 18.76 -14.48 2.50
C THR A 71 17.69 -15.56 2.52
N SER A 72 16.66 -15.45 1.69
CA SER A 72 15.63 -16.47 1.47
C SER A 72 15.19 -16.46 0.00
N PRO A 73 15.00 -17.63 -0.64
CA PRO A 73 15.00 -19.02 -0.11
C PRO A 73 16.39 -19.63 0.06
N PHE A 74 17.43 -19.01 -0.44
CA PHE A 74 18.83 -19.43 -0.30
C PHE A 74 19.72 -18.18 -0.21
N LYS A 75 20.95 -18.33 0.29
CA LYS A 75 21.83 -17.19 0.54
C LYS A 75 22.82 -17.00 -0.61
N TYR A 76 22.82 -15.83 -1.24
CA TYR A 76 23.86 -15.36 -2.18
C TYR A 76 23.84 -13.83 -2.31
N ARG A 77 24.84 -13.26 -2.97
CA ARG A 77 24.92 -11.82 -3.20
C ARG A 77 23.85 -11.40 -4.22
N ALA A 78 23.03 -10.44 -3.80
CA ALA A 78 22.00 -9.89 -4.68
C ALA A 78 22.59 -8.91 -5.71
N ASP A 79 21.90 -8.77 -6.85
CA ASP A 79 22.21 -7.73 -7.84
C ASP A 79 21.78 -6.37 -7.29
N GLU A 80 22.78 -5.55 -6.97
CA GLU A 80 22.58 -4.25 -6.34
C GLU A 80 21.75 -3.29 -7.22
N ALA A 81 21.87 -3.39 -8.54
CA ALA A 81 21.09 -2.56 -9.47
C ALA A 81 19.59 -2.93 -9.40
N SER A 82 19.29 -4.23 -9.36
CA SER A 82 17.93 -4.73 -9.22
C SER A 82 17.29 -4.29 -7.88
N VAL A 83 18.03 -4.41 -6.78
CA VAL A 83 17.55 -3.99 -5.47
C VAL A 83 17.33 -2.48 -5.41
N THR A 84 18.29 -1.70 -5.88
CA THR A 84 18.19 -0.23 -5.93
C THR A 84 17.01 0.22 -6.78
N SER A 85 16.77 -0.43 -7.92
CA SER A 85 15.58 -0.18 -8.75
C SER A 85 14.29 -0.49 -8.00
N ALA A 86 14.20 -1.60 -7.28
CA ALA A 86 13.01 -1.95 -6.52
C ALA A 86 12.73 -0.94 -5.40
N VAL A 87 13.77 -0.55 -4.65
CA VAL A 87 13.67 0.47 -3.58
C VAL A 87 13.21 1.81 -4.16
N GLY A 88 13.83 2.28 -5.25
CA GLY A 88 13.49 3.55 -5.88
C GLY A 88 12.08 3.58 -6.45
N ASN A 89 11.69 2.54 -7.19
CA ASN A 89 10.35 2.43 -7.76
C ASN A 89 9.28 2.29 -6.68
N GLY A 90 9.54 1.53 -5.61
CA GLY A 90 8.60 1.38 -4.50
C GLY A 90 8.30 2.70 -3.79
N ARG A 91 9.30 3.58 -3.61
CA ARG A 91 9.13 4.91 -3.05
C ARG A 91 8.32 5.85 -3.96
N SER A 92 8.39 5.63 -5.27
CA SER A 92 7.85 6.53 -6.30
C SER A 92 6.49 6.07 -6.85
N ILE A 93 5.81 5.14 -6.20
CA ILE A 93 4.50 4.66 -6.64
C ILE A 93 3.46 5.75 -6.40
N GLU A 94 3.10 6.46 -7.47
CA GLU A 94 2.06 7.49 -7.46
C GLU A 94 0.69 6.84 -7.70
N LEU A 95 -0.24 7.06 -6.77
CA LEU A 95 -1.62 6.65 -6.91
C LEU A 95 -2.32 7.52 -7.95
N LYS A 96 -3.01 6.89 -8.90
CA LYS A 96 -3.78 7.57 -9.94
C LYS A 96 -5.26 7.57 -9.57
N SER A 97 -6.01 6.59 -9.99
CA SER A 97 -7.44 6.50 -9.77
C SER A 97 -7.81 5.42 -8.78
N LEU A 98 -8.76 5.72 -7.91
CA LEU A 98 -9.41 4.72 -7.06
C LEU A 98 -10.30 3.83 -7.93
N VAL A 99 -10.09 2.52 -7.84
CA VAL A 99 -10.79 1.51 -8.66
C VAL A 99 -11.89 0.83 -7.86
N SER A 100 -11.61 0.52 -6.59
CA SER A 100 -12.56 -0.19 -5.73
C SER A 100 -12.21 -0.01 -4.26
N THR A 101 -13.25 0.01 -3.41
CA THR A 101 -13.14 -0.07 -1.95
C THR A 101 -13.71 -1.39 -1.42
N ASN A 102 -14.23 -2.25 -2.29
CA ASN A 102 -14.83 -3.53 -1.92
C ASN A 102 -13.73 -4.60 -1.70
N PRO A 103 -13.57 -5.16 -0.49
CA PRO A 103 -12.56 -6.16 -0.20
C PRO A 103 -12.71 -7.45 -1.02
N GLU A 104 -13.94 -7.84 -1.41
CA GLU A 104 -14.19 -9.02 -2.24
C GLU A 104 -13.59 -8.92 -3.66
N LYS A 105 -13.36 -7.68 -4.13
CA LYS A 105 -12.76 -7.43 -5.45
C LYS A 105 -11.23 -7.45 -5.45
N GLN A 106 -10.58 -7.53 -4.28
CA GLN A 106 -9.11 -7.54 -4.18
C GLN A 106 -8.49 -8.68 -4.99
N LYS A 107 -9.11 -9.88 -4.94
CA LYS A 107 -8.68 -11.03 -5.74
C LYS A 107 -8.76 -10.78 -7.25
N LEU A 108 -9.78 -10.06 -7.70
CA LEU A 108 -9.95 -9.71 -9.12
C LEU A 108 -8.77 -8.89 -9.65
N PHE A 109 -8.22 -8.03 -8.82
CA PHE A 109 -7.09 -7.15 -9.14
C PHE A 109 -5.74 -7.74 -8.72
N GLN A 110 -5.75 -8.93 -8.08
CA GLN A 110 -4.56 -9.60 -7.53
C GLN A 110 -3.81 -8.73 -6.50
N VAL A 111 -4.55 -7.98 -5.69
CA VAL A 111 -3.98 -7.15 -4.62
C VAL A 111 -4.25 -7.75 -3.23
N ASP A 112 -4.32 -9.06 -3.18
CA ASP A 112 -4.41 -9.94 -2.01
C ASP A 112 -3.26 -10.96 -2.04
N SER A 113 -3.45 -12.13 -1.43
CA SER A 113 -2.47 -13.23 -1.43
C SER A 113 -2.15 -13.79 -2.82
N SER A 114 -2.92 -13.45 -3.86
CA SER A 114 -2.67 -13.85 -5.25
C SER A 114 -1.71 -12.91 -6.01
N GLY A 115 -1.44 -11.73 -5.45
CA GLY A 115 -0.44 -10.79 -5.97
C GLY A 115 0.89 -10.87 -5.22
N THR A 116 1.71 -9.84 -5.36
CA THR A 116 2.97 -9.72 -4.63
C THR A 116 2.84 -8.70 -3.50
N ARG A 117 2.96 -9.16 -2.24
CA ARG A 117 3.09 -8.27 -1.09
C ARG A 117 4.54 -7.84 -0.96
N VAL A 118 4.76 -6.54 -0.94
CA VAL A 118 6.07 -5.90 -0.78
C VAL A 118 6.12 -5.27 0.61
N GLN A 119 7.16 -5.58 1.36
CA GLN A 119 7.42 -4.99 2.67
C GLN A 119 8.80 -4.34 2.67
N VAL A 120 8.87 -3.10 3.09
CA VAL A 120 10.08 -2.28 3.13
C VAL A 120 10.41 -1.96 4.59
N TYR A 121 11.66 -2.21 4.97
CA TYR A 121 12.14 -1.98 6.33
C TYR A 121 13.30 -0.97 6.33
N GLU A 122 13.29 -0.08 7.30
CA GLU A 122 14.38 0.79 7.66
C GLU A 122 14.85 0.48 9.08
N LYS A 123 16.11 0.17 9.26
CA LYS A 123 16.67 -0.17 10.60
C LYS A 123 15.84 -1.25 11.30
N ARG A 124 15.42 -2.26 10.52
CA ARG A 124 14.56 -3.38 10.93
C ARG A 124 13.12 -3.03 11.32
N ASN A 125 12.69 -1.77 11.19
CA ASN A 125 11.31 -1.36 11.40
C ASN A 125 10.53 -1.37 10.09
N LEU A 126 9.34 -1.97 10.08
CA LEU A 126 8.45 -1.94 8.92
C LEU A 126 8.01 -0.50 8.65
N LYS A 127 8.31 0.01 7.46
CA LYS A 127 7.96 1.36 7.01
C LYS A 127 6.83 1.38 5.99
N ALA A 128 6.82 0.40 5.10
CA ALA A 128 5.78 0.28 4.12
C ALA A 128 5.43 -1.19 3.89
N SER A 129 4.14 -1.46 3.69
CA SER A 129 3.65 -2.76 3.25
C SER A 129 2.49 -2.56 2.30
N PHE A 130 2.63 -3.07 1.07
CA PHE A 130 1.64 -2.89 0.02
C PHE A 130 1.61 -4.09 -0.92
N TYR A 131 0.51 -4.22 -1.65
CA TYR A 131 0.32 -5.24 -2.67
C TYR A 131 0.50 -4.65 -4.07
N VAL A 132 1.22 -5.35 -4.90
CA VAL A 132 1.35 -5.13 -6.34
C VAL A 132 0.60 -6.24 -7.04
N GLY A 133 -0.45 -5.87 -7.75
CA GLY A 133 -1.36 -6.76 -8.44
C GLY A 133 -1.02 -6.93 -9.92
N LYS A 134 -2.04 -7.28 -10.71
CA LYS A 134 -1.91 -7.42 -12.15
C LYS A 134 -1.79 -6.07 -12.86
N ALA A 135 -1.32 -6.11 -14.10
CA ALA A 135 -1.38 -4.95 -15.00
C ALA A 135 -2.84 -4.59 -15.34
N SER A 136 -3.08 -3.33 -15.61
CA SER A 136 -4.35 -2.86 -16.20
C SER A 136 -4.51 -3.38 -17.64
N SER A 137 -5.70 -3.20 -18.21
CA SER A 137 -5.95 -3.58 -19.61
C SER A 137 -5.12 -2.81 -20.64
N SER A 138 -4.67 -1.61 -20.28
CA SER A 138 -3.78 -0.79 -21.12
C SER A 138 -2.31 -1.21 -21.07
N PHE A 139 -1.93 -2.07 -20.10
CA PHE A 139 -0.54 -2.45 -19.82
C PHE A 139 0.41 -1.28 -19.47
N THR A 140 -0.15 -0.11 -19.18
CA THR A 140 0.63 1.07 -18.78
C THR A 140 0.54 1.37 -17.29
N GLU A 141 -0.32 0.65 -16.57
CA GLU A 141 -0.60 0.84 -15.16
C GLU A 141 -0.71 -0.52 -14.45
N THR A 142 -0.54 -0.49 -13.15
CA THR A 142 -0.62 -1.68 -12.29
C THR A 142 -1.61 -1.41 -11.14
N TYR A 143 -2.41 -2.40 -10.78
CA TYR A 143 -3.25 -2.31 -9.58
C TYR A 143 -2.38 -2.42 -8.34
N VAL A 144 -2.63 -1.52 -7.38
CA VAL A 144 -1.92 -1.49 -6.10
C VAL A 144 -2.88 -1.29 -4.94
N ARG A 145 -2.48 -1.74 -3.75
CA ARG A 145 -3.24 -1.55 -2.51
C ARG A 145 -2.29 -1.47 -1.32
N LEU A 146 -2.49 -0.50 -0.45
CA LEU A 146 -1.78 -0.44 0.84
C LEU A 146 -2.27 -1.58 1.75
N GLU A 147 -1.37 -2.26 2.46
CA GLU A 147 -1.76 -3.28 3.44
C GLU A 147 -2.60 -2.63 4.55
N GLY A 148 -3.69 -3.30 4.96
CA GLY A 148 -4.65 -2.76 5.93
C GLY A 148 -5.73 -1.85 5.33
N SER A 149 -5.59 -1.39 4.08
CA SER A 149 -6.64 -0.64 3.35
C SER A 149 -7.47 -1.55 2.46
N ASN A 150 -8.72 -1.18 2.21
CA ASN A 150 -9.56 -1.81 1.18
C ASN A 150 -9.50 -1.08 -0.17
N GLU A 151 -8.82 0.05 -0.24
CA GLU A 151 -8.73 0.86 -1.45
C GLU A 151 -7.76 0.26 -2.45
N VAL A 152 -8.29 -0.10 -3.61
CA VAL A 152 -7.51 -0.55 -4.76
C VAL A 152 -7.36 0.62 -5.72
N HIS A 153 -6.13 0.97 -6.03
CA HIS A 153 -5.80 2.05 -6.95
C HIS A 153 -5.09 1.54 -8.20
N LEU A 154 -5.14 2.33 -9.27
CA LEU A 154 -4.17 2.23 -10.36
C LEU A 154 -2.95 3.09 -10.00
N ALA A 155 -1.78 2.58 -10.35
CA ALA A 155 -0.51 3.30 -10.29
C ALA A 155 0.18 3.23 -11.65
N ALA A 156 0.93 4.26 -12.02
CA ALA A 156 1.63 4.32 -13.29
C ALA A 156 2.74 3.25 -13.37
N GLY A 157 2.91 2.69 -14.56
CA GLY A 157 4.00 1.77 -14.87
C GLY A 157 3.69 0.29 -14.65
N MET A 158 4.57 -0.54 -15.15
CA MET A 158 4.56 -2.00 -15.05
C MET A 158 5.31 -2.44 -13.78
N LEU A 159 4.71 -2.22 -12.60
CA LEU A 159 5.37 -2.43 -11.30
C LEU A 159 5.79 -3.88 -11.06
N SER A 160 5.09 -4.85 -11.67
CA SER A 160 5.45 -6.27 -11.56
C SER A 160 6.89 -6.56 -12.02
N THR A 161 7.44 -5.78 -12.94
CA THR A 161 8.83 -5.94 -13.42
C THR A 161 9.86 -5.68 -12.32
N TYR A 162 9.51 -4.88 -11.33
CA TYR A 162 10.38 -4.55 -10.20
C TYR A 162 10.16 -5.44 -8.99
N PHE A 163 8.94 -5.95 -8.79
CA PHE A 163 8.55 -6.60 -7.53
C PHE A 163 8.21 -8.09 -7.66
N ASN A 164 7.87 -8.56 -8.85
CA ASN A 164 7.52 -9.98 -9.07
C ASN A 164 8.64 -10.72 -9.80
N LYS A 165 9.83 -10.69 -9.21
CA LYS A 165 11.02 -11.38 -9.73
C LYS A 165 11.20 -12.75 -9.08
N GLN A 166 11.77 -13.69 -9.84
CA GLN A 166 12.22 -14.96 -9.29
C GLN A 166 13.46 -14.76 -8.40
N PRO A 167 13.72 -15.63 -7.42
CA PRO A 167 14.92 -15.49 -6.57
C PRO A 167 16.23 -15.34 -7.34
N LYS A 168 16.36 -16.00 -8.46
CA LYS A 168 17.56 -15.95 -9.32
C LYS A 168 17.77 -14.61 -10.05
N ASP A 169 16.75 -13.76 -10.10
CA ASP A 169 16.76 -12.49 -10.83
C ASP A 169 17.07 -11.28 -9.92
N TRP A 170 17.42 -11.59 -8.65
CA TRP A 170 17.80 -10.60 -7.65
C TRP A 170 19.30 -10.46 -7.44
#